data_2e0eb5c43087e291ff3c6a9947f7439d
#
_entry.id   2e0eb5c43087e291ff3c6a9947f7439d
#
_cell.length_a   1.000
_cell.length_b   1.000
_cell.length_c   1.000
_cell.angle_alpha   90.00
_cell.angle_beta   90.00
_cell.angle_gamma   90.00
#
_symmetry.space_group_name_H-M   'P 1'
#
loop_
_entity.id
_entity.type
_entity.pdbx_description
1 polymer ?
#
loop_
_entity_poly.entity_id
_entity_poly.type
_entity_poly.pdbx_seq_one_letter_code
_entity_poly.pdbx_strand_id
1 'polypeptide(L)'
;VGSEMCIRDRPIIAGDTIAEQKGIRDPHIYRAPDGTFYIAMTDLHIFAQQKGLRNTEWERDGAKYGWGNNRGFVLMKSKDLVNWTHHVVRIDKTFPGYDEIGCAWAPELVYDEHAGRIMIYFTMRMGNARNMLYYAYVNEDFDGLETEPRLLFQYPDATKSAIDADITKVGDKYHMFYVAHDGTPGIKQAVSKYINRGYTYLPEWVDPE
;
A
#
# COMPACT_ATOMS: atom_id res chain seq x y z
N VAL A 1 18.39 -25.82 25.16
CA VAL A 1 18.94 -24.52 24.77
C VAL A 1 17.93 -23.93 23.81
N GLY A 2 17.13 -23.27 24.28
CA GLY A 2 16.60 -22.21 24.52
C GLY A 2 15.94 -21.35 23.49
N SER A 3 14.72 -21.50 23.36
CA SER A 3 13.65 -20.70 22.81
C SER A 3 13.54 -19.25 23.36
N GLU A 4 14.53 -18.74 24.03
CA GLU A 4 14.54 -17.32 24.46
C GLU A 4 15.02 -16.34 23.39
N MET A 5 15.35 -16.84 22.19
CA MET A 5 15.67 -15.98 21.05
C MET A 5 14.41 -15.48 20.34
N CYS A 6 13.28 -16.02 20.69
CA CYS A 6 12.02 -15.51 20.25
C CYS A 6 11.51 -14.56 21.32
N ILE A 7 11.67 -13.26 21.04
CA ILE A 7 10.52 -12.45 21.22
C ILE A 7 10.50 -11.78 22.59
N ARG A 8 11.19 -10.73 22.63
CA ARG A 8 10.59 -9.58 23.33
C ARG A 8 9.63 -8.95 22.33
N ASP A 9 8.44 -9.53 22.23
CA ASP A 9 7.36 -9.09 21.35
C ASP A 9 6.78 -7.76 21.80
N ARG A 10 7.62 -6.75 21.81
CA ARG A 10 7.13 -5.40 21.91
C ARG A 10 7.21 -4.81 20.51
N PRO A 11 6.10 -4.31 19.96
CA PRO A 11 6.15 -3.56 18.72
C PRO A 11 7.14 -2.42 18.88
N ILE A 12 7.91 -2.13 17.83
CA ILE A 12 8.80 -0.96 17.79
C ILE A 12 7.98 0.30 18.05
N ILE A 13 6.80 0.37 17.43
CA ILE A 13 5.80 1.41 17.63
C ILE A 13 4.43 0.73 17.62
N ALA A 14 3.60 1.03 18.61
CA ALA A 14 2.27 0.47 18.67
C ALA A 14 1.36 1.11 17.60
N GLY A 15 0.72 0.28 16.76
CA GLY A 15 -0.11 0.76 15.65
C GLY A 15 -1.27 1.64 16.06
N ASP A 16 -1.82 1.43 17.27
CA ASP A 16 -2.90 2.23 17.83
C ASP A 16 -2.48 3.65 18.25
N THR A 17 -1.18 3.93 18.29
CA THR A 17 -0.63 5.26 18.60
C THR A 17 -0.32 6.09 17.36
N ILE A 18 -0.15 5.46 16.17
CA ILE A 18 0.27 6.14 14.94
C ILE A 18 -0.76 6.09 13.83
N ALA A 19 -1.75 5.19 13.93
CA ALA A 19 -2.79 5.01 12.92
C ALA A 19 -4.13 5.57 13.40
N GLU A 20 -4.90 6.16 12.49
CA GLU A 20 -6.20 6.71 12.83
C GLU A 20 -7.24 5.63 13.09
N GLN A 21 -7.21 4.52 12.32
CA GLN A 21 -8.04 3.34 12.57
C GLN A 21 -7.53 2.44 13.71
N LYS A 22 -6.47 2.86 14.41
CA LYS A 22 -5.87 2.10 15.52
C LYS A 22 -5.32 0.74 15.13
N GLY A 23 -4.91 0.56 13.87
CA GLY A 23 -4.31 -0.67 13.38
C GLY A 23 -3.43 -0.44 12.17
N ILE A 24 -2.35 -1.19 12.10
CA ILE A 24 -1.38 -1.14 11.00
C ILE A 24 -1.33 -2.52 10.34
N ARG A 25 -1.30 -2.53 9.00
CA ARG A 25 -1.15 -3.72 8.19
C ARG A 25 -0.16 -3.49 7.04
N ASP A 26 0.29 -4.59 6.46
CA ASP A 26 1.05 -4.63 5.22
C ASP A 26 2.24 -3.66 5.21
N PRO A 27 3.16 -3.72 6.21
CA PRO A 27 4.29 -2.81 6.25
C PRO A 27 5.30 -3.15 5.15
N HIS A 28 5.67 -2.16 4.35
CA HIS A 28 6.77 -2.24 3.41
C HIS A 28 7.89 -1.29 3.84
N ILE A 29 9.12 -1.79 3.91
CA ILE A 29 10.30 -1.00 4.24
C ILE A 29 11.19 -0.81 3.01
N TYR A 30 11.58 0.43 2.77
CA TYR A 30 12.52 0.82 1.73
C TYR A 30 13.72 1.54 2.34
N ARG A 31 14.93 1.15 1.94
CA ARG A 31 16.17 1.84 2.32
C ARG A 31 16.69 2.65 1.13
N ALA A 32 16.74 3.96 1.28
CA ALA A 32 17.30 4.84 0.25
C ALA A 32 18.83 4.78 0.18
N PRO A 33 19.42 5.22 -0.94
CA PRO A 33 20.88 5.23 -1.10
C PRO A 33 21.65 6.08 -0.07
N ASP A 34 21.00 7.10 0.50
CA ASP A 34 21.55 7.94 1.58
C ASP A 34 21.51 7.26 2.96
N GLY A 35 21.02 6.01 3.03
CA GLY A 35 20.88 5.24 4.24
C GLY A 35 19.61 5.49 5.05
N THR A 36 18.75 6.41 4.64
CA THR A 36 17.45 6.68 5.28
C THR A 36 16.48 5.51 5.04
N PHE A 37 15.75 5.13 6.07
CA PHE A 37 14.72 4.09 6.02
C PHE A 37 13.35 4.74 5.96
N TYR A 38 12.52 4.22 5.09
CA TYR A 38 11.14 4.63 4.86
C TYR A 38 10.21 3.44 5.01
N ILE A 39 9.08 3.62 5.69
CA ILE A 39 8.04 2.59 5.79
C ILE A 39 6.72 3.18 5.33
N ALA A 40 5.98 2.43 4.53
CA ALA A 40 4.59 2.70 4.21
C ALA A 40 3.73 1.54 4.71
N MET A 41 2.55 1.85 5.26
CA MET A 41 1.68 0.86 5.90
C MET A 41 0.22 1.20 5.69
N THR A 42 -0.62 0.20 5.54
CA THR A 42 -2.08 0.37 5.52
C THR A 42 -2.58 0.78 6.90
N ASP A 43 -3.33 1.88 6.98
CA ASP A 43 -4.08 2.24 8.19
C ASP A 43 -5.42 1.53 8.16
N LEU A 44 -5.49 0.37 8.81
CA LEU A 44 -6.71 -0.45 8.85
C LEU A 44 -6.71 -1.40 10.05
N HIS A 45 -7.82 -1.40 10.80
CA HIS A 45 -8.07 -2.33 11.89
C HIS A 45 -9.44 -3.02 11.72
N ILE A 46 -9.47 -4.14 11.00
CA ILE A 46 -10.69 -4.85 10.62
C ILE A 46 -11.55 -5.26 11.82
N PHE A 47 -10.93 -5.70 12.91
CA PHE A 47 -11.64 -6.19 14.10
C PHE A 47 -12.00 -5.08 15.10
N ALA A 48 -11.53 -3.87 14.90
CA ALA A 48 -11.72 -2.78 15.86
C ALA A 48 -13.19 -2.39 15.99
N GLN A 49 -13.94 -2.39 14.89
CA GLN A 49 -15.38 -2.10 14.91
C GLN A 49 -16.14 -3.10 15.76
N GLN A 50 -15.91 -4.39 15.58
CA GLN A 50 -16.59 -5.45 16.32
C GLN A 50 -16.30 -5.39 17.83
N LYS A 51 -15.14 -4.86 18.21
CA LYS A 51 -14.70 -4.71 19.59
C LYS A 51 -15.03 -3.35 20.20
N GLY A 52 -15.65 -2.45 19.43
CA GLY A 52 -15.92 -1.07 19.85
C GLY A 52 -14.67 -0.21 20.07
N LEU A 53 -13.52 -0.64 19.51
CA LEU A 53 -12.24 0.08 19.67
C LEU A 53 -12.05 1.14 18.59
N ARG A 54 -12.68 0.97 17.43
CA ARG A 54 -12.62 1.91 16.32
C ARG A 54 -13.82 2.86 16.39
N ASN A 55 -13.52 4.12 16.52
CA ASN A 55 -14.51 5.21 16.53
C ASN A 55 -13.84 6.43 15.91
N THR A 56 -13.63 6.40 14.60
CA THR A 56 -12.97 7.45 13.84
C THR A 56 -13.82 7.86 12.64
N GLU A 57 -13.54 9.02 12.09
CA GLU A 57 -14.18 9.48 10.84
C GLU A 57 -13.85 8.61 9.61
N TRP A 58 -12.86 7.72 9.71
CA TRP A 58 -12.50 6.77 8.68
C TRP A 58 -13.48 5.60 8.59
N GLU A 59 -14.21 5.36 9.65
CA GLU A 59 -15.21 4.30 9.69
C GLU A 59 -16.43 4.71 8.87
N ARG A 60 -16.71 3.92 7.83
CA ARG A 60 -17.78 4.21 6.87
C ARG A 60 -18.59 2.97 6.54
N ASP A 61 -19.77 3.18 5.96
CA ASP A 61 -20.68 2.14 5.54
C ASP A 61 -20.00 1.13 4.59
N GLY A 62 -19.94 -0.12 5.01
CA GLY A 62 -19.36 -1.22 4.24
C GLY A 62 -20.15 -1.58 2.97
N ALA A 63 -21.45 -1.28 2.90
CA ALA A 63 -22.23 -1.49 1.70
C ALA A 63 -21.84 -0.49 0.60
N LYS A 64 -21.57 0.76 0.98
CA LYS A 64 -21.18 1.83 0.05
C LYS A 64 -19.70 1.78 -0.32
N TYR A 65 -18.81 1.47 0.63
CA TYR A 65 -17.36 1.59 0.46
C TYR A 65 -16.61 0.24 0.42
N GLY A 66 -17.34 -0.86 0.64
CA GLY A 66 -16.79 -2.21 0.61
C GLY A 66 -16.08 -2.61 1.91
N TRP A 67 -15.74 -3.88 1.97
CA TRP A 67 -15.00 -4.49 3.08
C TRP A 67 -13.63 -3.84 3.25
N GLY A 68 -13.21 -3.67 4.51
CA GLY A 68 -11.89 -3.15 4.84
C GLY A 68 -11.68 -1.71 4.37
N ASN A 69 -12.77 -0.92 4.25
CA ASN A 69 -12.64 0.45 3.76
C ASN A 69 -11.74 1.29 4.65
N ASN A 70 -10.92 2.10 3.99
CA ASN A 70 -10.04 3.08 4.61
C ASN A 70 -9.78 4.24 3.62
N ARG A 71 -9.06 5.28 4.06
CA ARG A 71 -8.84 6.48 3.24
C ARG A 71 -7.38 6.84 3.01
N GLY A 72 -6.48 5.97 3.43
CA GLY A 72 -5.06 6.24 3.30
C GLY A 72 -4.18 5.30 4.09
N PHE A 73 -3.01 5.77 4.43
CA PHE A 73 -1.94 4.97 5.01
C PHE A 73 -1.07 5.78 5.97
N VAL A 74 -0.17 5.11 6.66
CA VAL A 74 0.83 5.72 7.53
C VAL A 74 2.19 5.65 6.84
N LEU A 75 2.90 6.77 6.83
CA LEU A 75 4.29 6.88 6.39
C LEU A 75 5.20 7.04 7.60
N MET A 76 6.36 6.41 7.59
CA MET A 76 7.37 6.56 8.64
C MET A 76 8.75 6.72 8.03
N LYS A 77 9.61 7.51 8.70
CA LYS A 77 10.99 7.76 8.29
C LYS A 77 11.93 7.66 9.49
N SER A 78 13.09 7.02 9.28
CA SER A 78 14.16 6.89 10.27
C SER A 78 15.54 6.88 9.63
N LYS A 79 16.56 7.34 10.37
CA LYS A 79 17.97 7.20 9.98
C LYS A 79 18.69 6.09 10.71
N ASP A 80 18.11 5.54 11.77
CA ASP A 80 18.80 4.61 12.69
C ASP A 80 17.96 3.38 13.08
N LEU A 81 16.74 3.24 12.54
CA LEU A 81 15.77 2.18 12.87
C LEU A 81 15.25 2.20 14.33
N VAL A 82 15.62 3.22 15.08
CA VAL A 82 15.25 3.40 16.50
C VAL A 82 14.33 4.60 16.67
N ASN A 83 14.72 5.73 16.09
CA ASN A 83 13.97 6.98 16.15
C ASN A 83 13.18 7.17 14.87
N TRP A 84 11.85 7.21 14.97
CA TRP A 84 10.94 7.29 13.85
C TRP A 84 10.07 8.54 13.92
N THR A 85 9.95 9.23 12.80
CA THR A 85 8.83 10.14 12.55
C THR A 85 7.71 9.38 11.87
N HIS A 86 6.45 9.80 12.05
CA HIS A 86 5.31 9.19 11.38
C HIS A 86 4.27 10.23 10.99
N HIS A 87 3.54 9.96 9.90
CA HIS A 87 2.48 10.81 9.39
C HIS A 87 1.34 9.96 8.85
N VAL A 88 0.11 10.37 9.14
CA VAL A 88 -1.11 9.77 8.58
C VAL A 88 -1.45 10.50 7.28
N VAL A 89 -1.49 9.77 6.18
CA VAL A 89 -1.86 10.31 4.87
C VAL A 89 -3.35 10.07 4.61
N ARG A 90 -4.11 11.15 4.41
CA ARG A 90 -5.53 11.15 4.06
C ARG A 90 -5.70 11.56 2.60
N ILE A 91 -5.84 10.58 1.69
CA ILE A 91 -6.01 10.82 0.25
C ILE A 91 -7.25 11.67 -0.02
N ASP A 92 -8.35 11.35 0.67
CA ASP A 92 -9.63 12.07 0.53
C ASP A 92 -9.59 13.54 0.96
N LYS A 93 -8.68 13.90 1.85
CA LYS A 93 -8.49 15.30 2.28
C LYS A 93 -7.41 16.04 1.52
N THR A 94 -6.50 15.30 0.91
CA THR A 94 -5.35 15.88 0.21
C THR A 94 -5.73 16.29 -1.22
N PHE A 95 -6.56 15.49 -1.90
CA PHE A 95 -6.86 15.71 -3.31
C PHE A 95 -8.37 15.81 -3.57
N PRO A 96 -8.81 16.84 -4.33
CA PRO A 96 -10.20 16.95 -4.77
C PRO A 96 -10.64 15.73 -5.59
N GLY A 97 -11.86 15.27 -5.39
CA GLY A 97 -12.44 14.14 -6.14
C GLY A 97 -12.15 12.75 -5.53
N TYR A 98 -11.43 12.68 -4.41
CA TYR A 98 -11.16 11.42 -3.70
C TYR A 98 -12.03 11.22 -2.46
N ASP A 99 -13.04 12.04 -2.22
CA ASP A 99 -13.96 11.92 -1.07
C ASP A 99 -14.63 10.54 -0.97
N GLU A 100 -14.87 9.91 -2.12
CA GLU A 100 -15.50 8.60 -2.23
C GLU A 100 -14.50 7.43 -2.29
N ILE A 101 -13.24 7.64 -1.90
CA ILE A 101 -12.26 6.55 -1.88
C ILE A 101 -12.74 5.40 -0.98
N GLY A 102 -12.72 4.17 -1.51
CA GLY A 102 -13.15 2.98 -0.80
C GLY A 102 -12.01 2.31 -0.02
N CYS A 103 -10.83 2.28 -0.58
CA CYS A 103 -9.64 1.79 0.12
C CYS A 103 -8.34 2.35 -0.46
N ALA A 104 -7.29 2.29 0.37
CA ALA A 104 -5.89 2.43 0.01
C ALA A 104 -5.12 1.38 0.83
N TRP A 105 -4.74 0.24 0.20
CA TRP A 105 -4.16 -0.92 0.88
C TRP A 105 -2.78 -1.27 0.35
N ALA A 106 -2.02 -1.97 1.20
CA ALA A 106 -0.72 -2.54 0.90
C ALA A 106 0.17 -1.57 0.10
N PRO A 107 0.50 -0.40 0.68
CA PRO A 107 1.37 0.55 0.01
C PRO A 107 2.80 0.04 0.01
N GLU A 108 3.46 0.14 -1.13
CA GLU A 108 4.86 -0.17 -1.30
C GLU A 108 5.64 1.01 -1.86
N LEU A 109 6.95 1.02 -1.63
CA LEU A 109 7.84 2.12 -1.96
C LEU A 109 8.93 1.65 -2.91
N VAL A 110 9.20 2.45 -3.93
CA VAL A 110 10.31 2.23 -4.84
C VAL A 110 10.87 3.57 -5.30
N TYR A 111 12.17 3.65 -5.54
CA TYR A 111 12.77 4.84 -6.13
C TYR A 111 12.60 4.82 -7.64
N ASP A 112 11.91 5.82 -8.17
CA ASP A 112 11.83 6.06 -9.61
C ASP A 112 13.06 6.85 -10.05
N GLU A 113 14.06 6.15 -10.60
CA GLU A 113 15.31 6.76 -11.06
C GLU A 113 15.08 7.84 -12.14
N HIS A 114 14.00 7.73 -12.91
CA HIS A 114 13.67 8.66 -13.98
C HIS A 114 13.02 9.94 -13.46
N ALA A 115 12.17 9.81 -12.45
CA ALA A 115 11.55 10.95 -11.77
C ALA A 115 12.44 11.56 -10.68
N GLY A 116 13.45 10.81 -10.21
CA GLY A 116 14.38 11.26 -9.17
C GLY A 116 13.75 11.30 -7.76
N ARG A 117 12.73 10.47 -7.49
CA ARG A 117 11.98 10.51 -6.22
C ARG A 117 11.31 9.18 -5.87
N ILE A 118 10.85 9.05 -4.65
CA ILE A 118 10.17 7.86 -4.16
C ILE A 118 8.74 7.83 -4.72
N MET A 119 8.43 6.76 -5.43
CA MET A 119 7.08 6.38 -5.84
C MET A 119 6.48 5.45 -4.78
N ILE A 120 5.26 5.75 -4.37
CA ILE A 120 4.42 4.86 -3.59
C ILE A 120 3.35 4.27 -4.52
N TYR A 121 3.16 2.96 -4.47
CA TYR A 121 2.10 2.29 -5.23
C TYR A 121 1.30 1.39 -4.30
N PHE A 122 0.01 1.26 -4.59
CA PHE A 122 -0.94 0.67 -3.66
C PHE A 122 -2.22 0.22 -4.35
N THR A 123 -2.95 -0.66 -3.69
CA THR A 123 -4.31 -1.04 -4.09
C THR A 123 -5.28 0.08 -3.74
N MET A 124 -6.12 0.50 -4.69
CA MET A 124 -7.15 1.50 -4.43
C MET A 124 -8.44 1.19 -5.20
N ARG A 125 -9.56 1.63 -4.63
CA ARG A 125 -10.87 1.70 -5.31
C ARG A 125 -11.63 2.96 -4.90
N MET A 126 -12.56 3.37 -5.76
CA MET A 126 -13.56 4.38 -5.43
C MET A 126 -14.86 3.70 -5.05
N GLY A 127 -15.51 4.14 -3.98
CA GLY A 127 -16.69 3.49 -3.44
C GLY A 127 -16.47 1.99 -3.19
N ASN A 128 -17.41 1.16 -3.57
CA ASN A 128 -17.32 -0.31 -3.55
C ASN A 128 -17.06 -0.88 -4.96
N ALA A 129 -16.29 -0.15 -5.79
CA ALA A 129 -15.88 -0.64 -7.10
C ALA A 129 -14.78 -1.72 -6.98
N ARG A 130 -14.33 -2.27 -8.13
CA ARG A 130 -13.21 -3.19 -8.16
C ARG A 130 -11.91 -2.53 -7.70
N ASN A 131 -11.02 -3.31 -7.11
CA ASN A 131 -9.69 -2.85 -6.76
C ASN A 131 -8.78 -2.79 -8.01
N MET A 132 -7.96 -1.76 -8.07
CA MET A 132 -6.94 -1.55 -9.10
C MET A 132 -5.66 -1.05 -8.42
N LEU A 133 -4.55 -1.11 -9.13
CA LEU A 133 -3.28 -0.62 -8.63
C LEU A 133 -3.05 0.82 -9.07
N TYR A 134 -2.73 1.66 -8.11
CA TYR A 134 -2.45 3.09 -8.30
C TYR A 134 -1.05 3.43 -7.82
N TYR A 135 -0.53 4.57 -8.23
CA TYR A 135 0.72 5.12 -7.73
C TYR A 135 0.59 6.63 -7.52
N ALA A 136 1.45 7.15 -6.67
CA ALA A 136 1.69 8.57 -6.47
C ALA A 136 3.18 8.79 -6.14
N TYR A 137 3.63 10.03 -6.09
CA TYR A 137 4.94 10.36 -5.54
C TYR A 137 4.77 10.95 -4.16
N VAL A 138 5.63 10.53 -3.23
CA VAL A 138 5.71 11.15 -1.91
C VAL A 138 6.52 12.44 -1.99
N ASN A 139 6.23 13.38 -1.09
CA ASN A 139 6.98 14.62 -1.00
C ASN A 139 8.37 14.41 -0.38
N GLU A 140 9.25 15.40 -0.46
CA GLU A 140 10.64 15.32 0.03
C GLU A 140 10.73 15.08 1.53
N ASP A 141 9.79 15.59 2.31
CA ASP A 141 9.76 15.41 3.76
C ASP A 141 9.25 14.03 4.18
N PHE A 142 8.68 13.28 3.25
CA PHE A 142 8.05 11.98 3.47
C PHE A 142 6.92 12.03 4.52
N ASP A 143 6.14 13.07 4.49
CA ASP A 143 5.00 13.29 5.38
C ASP A 143 3.64 13.34 4.66
N GLY A 144 3.65 13.22 3.32
CA GLY A 144 2.47 13.23 2.49
C GLY A 144 2.74 12.87 1.03
N LEU A 145 1.69 12.91 0.23
CA LEU A 145 1.78 12.75 -1.23
C LEU A 145 1.96 14.11 -1.91
N GLU A 146 2.91 14.17 -2.84
CA GLU A 146 3.11 15.33 -3.71
C GLU A 146 2.16 15.33 -4.91
N THR A 147 1.83 14.14 -5.42
CA THR A 147 0.95 13.99 -6.57
C THR A 147 -0.31 13.22 -6.22
N GLU A 148 -1.40 13.50 -6.92
CA GLU A 148 -2.60 12.70 -6.83
C GLU A 148 -2.36 11.25 -7.29
N PRO A 149 -3.12 10.27 -6.77
CA PRO A 149 -3.07 8.90 -7.23
C PRO A 149 -3.40 8.76 -8.72
N ARG A 150 -2.58 8.02 -9.46
CA ARG A 150 -2.79 7.71 -10.87
C ARG A 150 -2.88 6.22 -11.08
N LEU A 151 -3.68 5.78 -12.04
CA LEU A 151 -3.80 4.38 -12.39
C LEU A 151 -2.44 3.84 -12.86
N LEU A 152 -1.93 2.81 -12.19
CA LEU A 152 -0.73 2.09 -12.54
C LEU A 152 -1.06 0.86 -13.39
N PHE A 153 -2.00 0.06 -12.91
CA PHE A 153 -2.43 -1.17 -13.57
C PHE A 153 -3.85 -1.56 -13.16
N GLN A 154 -4.55 -2.18 -14.08
CA GLN A 154 -5.83 -2.82 -13.87
C GLN A 154 -5.84 -4.20 -14.53
N TYR A 155 -6.46 -5.17 -13.89
CA TYR A 155 -6.60 -6.50 -14.48
C TYR A 155 -7.38 -6.42 -15.80
N PRO A 156 -7.00 -7.18 -16.86
CA PRO A 156 -7.62 -7.07 -18.19
C PRO A 156 -9.12 -7.28 -18.19
N ASP A 157 -9.63 -8.23 -17.40
CA ASP A 157 -11.08 -8.39 -17.20
C ASP A 157 -11.58 -7.29 -16.25
N ALA A 158 -12.42 -6.40 -16.78
CA ALA A 158 -12.97 -5.26 -16.05
C ALA A 158 -13.87 -5.63 -14.85
N THR A 159 -14.28 -6.89 -14.72
CA THR A 159 -15.06 -7.39 -13.58
C THR A 159 -14.19 -7.88 -12.42
N LYS A 160 -12.87 -7.97 -12.60
CA LYS A 160 -11.94 -8.57 -11.65
C LYS A 160 -11.05 -7.52 -11.00
N SER A 161 -10.69 -7.77 -9.75
CA SER A 161 -9.77 -6.93 -8.98
C SER A 161 -8.32 -7.38 -9.14
N ALA A 162 -7.39 -6.42 -9.04
CA ALA A 162 -5.97 -6.65 -8.82
C ALA A 162 -5.56 -5.95 -7.51
N ILE A 163 -4.83 -6.65 -6.64
CA ILE A 163 -4.39 -6.17 -5.34
C ILE A 163 -2.95 -6.59 -5.03
N ASP A 164 -2.36 -5.96 -4.02
CA ASP A 164 -1.13 -6.37 -3.33
C ASP A 164 0.03 -6.61 -4.31
N ALA A 165 0.39 -5.56 -5.04
CA ALA A 165 1.46 -5.64 -6.02
C ALA A 165 2.84 -5.43 -5.39
N ASP A 166 3.82 -6.20 -5.89
CA ASP A 166 5.25 -5.95 -5.71
C ASP A 166 5.89 -5.71 -7.08
N ILE A 167 6.79 -4.73 -7.17
CA ILE A 167 7.51 -4.38 -8.41
C ILE A 167 9.00 -4.57 -8.22
N THR A 168 9.59 -5.41 -9.07
CA THR A 168 11.03 -5.60 -9.13
C THR A 168 11.58 -5.32 -10.52
N LYS A 169 12.81 -4.77 -10.60
CA LYS A 169 13.51 -4.51 -11.86
C LYS A 169 14.42 -5.67 -12.21
N VAL A 170 14.24 -6.22 -13.39
CA VAL A 170 15.10 -7.28 -13.94
C VAL A 170 15.58 -6.86 -15.33
N GLY A 171 16.87 -6.60 -15.46
CA GLY A 171 17.46 -6.04 -16.67
C GLY A 171 16.89 -4.66 -16.99
N ASP A 172 16.28 -4.52 -18.17
CA ASP A 172 15.67 -3.28 -18.66
C ASP A 172 14.15 -3.21 -18.43
N LYS A 173 13.58 -4.15 -17.67
CA LYS A 173 12.14 -4.27 -17.45
C LYS A 173 11.78 -4.25 -15.96
N TYR A 174 10.57 -3.80 -15.70
CA TYR A 174 9.90 -3.87 -14.41
C TYR A 174 8.87 -5.00 -14.45
N HIS A 175 8.98 -5.92 -13.51
CA HIS A 175 8.07 -7.04 -13.30
C HIS A 175 7.21 -6.74 -12.09
N MET A 176 5.91 -6.73 -12.29
CA MET A 176 4.91 -6.56 -11.25
C MET A 176 4.27 -7.91 -10.95
N PHE A 177 4.36 -8.34 -9.70
CA PHE A 177 3.66 -9.51 -9.18
C PHE A 177 2.48 -9.04 -8.35
N TYR A 178 1.31 -9.65 -8.52
CA TYR A 178 0.10 -9.21 -7.85
C TYR A 178 -0.90 -10.36 -7.71
N VAL A 179 -1.91 -10.17 -6.86
CA VAL A 179 -3.04 -11.08 -6.71
C VAL A 179 -4.21 -10.58 -7.55
N ALA A 180 -4.85 -11.46 -8.32
CA ALA A 180 -6.09 -11.17 -9.03
C ALA A 180 -7.26 -11.96 -8.46
N HIS A 181 -8.41 -11.32 -8.28
CA HIS A 181 -9.63 -12.01 -7.89
C HIS A 181 -10.39 -12.54 -9.13
N ASP A 182 -9.71 -13.36 -9.92
CA ASP A 182 -10.21 -13.93 -11.17
C ASP A 182 -10.76 -15.35 -11.04
N GLY A 183 -10.71 -15.89 -9.82
CA GLY A 183 -11.19 -17.25 -9.52
C GLY A 183 -10.10 -18.33 -9.66
N THR A 184 -8.88 -17.96 -10.05
CA THR A 184 -7.74 -18.87 -10.05
C THR A 184 -6.76 -18.50 -8.94
N PRO A 185 -6.17 -19.48 -8.23
CA PRO A 185 -5.17 -19.23 -7.19
C PRO A 185 -3.85 -18.73 -7.81
N GLY A 186 -2.93 -18.29 -6.94
CA GLY A 186 -1.57 -17.97 -7.31
C GLY A 186 -1.32 -16.50 -7.62
N ILE A 187 -0.04 -16.20 -7.84
CA ILE A 187 0.48 -14.87 -8.13
C ILE A 187 0.47 -14.64 -9.63
N LYS A 188 -0.06 -13.51 -10.05
CA LYS A 188 -0.07 -13.06 -11.45
C LYS A 188 1.11 -12.14 -11.71
N GLN A 189 1.45 -11.99 -12.98
CA GLN A 189 2.55 -11.16 -13.41
C GLN A 189 2.13 -10.19 -14.51
N ALA A 190 2.69 -8.99 -14.46
CA ALA A 190 2.66 -8.03 -15.55
C ALA A 190 4.05 -7.43 -15.74
N VAL A 191 4.37 -6.99 -16.96
CA VAL A 191 5.70 -6.47 -17.30
C VAL A 191 5.60 -5.14 -18.02
N SER A 192 6.54 -4.24 -17.73
CA SER A 192 6.68 -2.94 -18.40
C SER A 192 8.14 -2.55 -18.60
N LYS A 193 8.41 -1.63 -19.55
CA LYS A 193 9.67 -0.89 -19.65
C LYS A 193 9.73 0.32 -18.72
N TYR A 194 8.61 0.72 -18.15
CA TYR A 194 8.49 1.90 -17.29
C TYR A 194 7.93 1.49 -15.94
N ILE A 195 8.48 2.08 -14.88
CA ILE A 195 8.06 1.76 -13.52
C ILE A 195 6.62 2.18 -13.22
N ASN A 196 6.16 3.26 -13.82
CA ASN A 196 4.90 3.95 -13.48
C ASN A 196 3.81 3.85 -14.56
N ARG A 197 3.99 3.00 -15.58
CA ARG A 197 3.00 2.84 -16.68
C ARG A 197 3.30 1.68 -17.59
N GLY A 198 2.33 1.34 -18.46
CA GLY A 198 2.53 0.45 -19.59
C GLY A 198 2.70 -1.03 -19.24
N TYR A 199 2.23 -1.44 -18.07
CA TYR A 199 2.26 -2.85 -17.66
C TYR A 199 1.33 -3.68 -18.55
N THR A 200 1.89 -4.75 -19.12
CA THR A 200 1.17 -5.74 -19.91
C THR A 200 1.05 -7.03 -19.10
N TYR A 201 -0.17 -7.51 -18.94
CA TYR A 201 -0.47 -8.78 -18.30
C TYR A 201 0.21 -9.94 -19.00
N LEU A 202 0.83 -10.83 -18.24
CA LEU A 202 1.32 -12.12 -18.71
C LEU A 202 0.32 -13.20 -18.29
N PRO A 203 -0.15 -14.06 -19.23
CA PRO A 203 -1.15 -15.08 -18.91
C PRO A 203 -0.62 -16.21 -18.03
N GLU A 204 0.69 -16.38 -18.00
CA GLU A 204 1.37 -17.34 -17.13
C GLU A 204 1.37 -16.81 -15.69
N TRP A 205 1.08 -17.67 -14.76
CA TRP A 205 1.03 -17.32 -13.33
C TRP A 205 1.87 -18.32 -12.52
N VAL A 206 2.35 -17.86 -11.38
CA VAL A 206 3.16 -18.68 -10.48
C VAL A 206 2.22 -19.30 -9.44
N ASP A 207 2.15 -20.63 -9.42
CA ASP A 207 1.51 -21.39 -8.35
C ASP A 207 2.57 -21.69 -7.28
N PRO A 208 2.41 -21.16 -6.08
CA PRO A 208 3.36 -21.40 -5.00
C PRO A 208 3.04 -22.68 -4.23
N GLU A 209 2.85 -23.83 -4.92
CA GLU A 209 2.57 -25.10 -4.24
C GLU A 209 3.20 -25.24 -2.85
#